data_ac4eda1ce76e97935f785eece0ca7b2d
#
_entry.id   ac4eda1ce76e97935f785eece0ca7b2d
#
_cell.length_a   1.000
_cell.length_b   1.000
_cell.length_c   1.000
_cell.angle_alpha   90.00
_cell.angle_beta   90.00
_cell.angle_gamma   90.00
#
_symmetry.space_group_name_H-M   'P 1'
#
loop_
_entity.id
_entity.type
_entity.pdbx_description
1 polymer ?
#
loop_
_entity_poly.entity_id
_entity_poly.type
_entity_poly.pdbx_seq_one_letter_code
_entity_poly.pdbx_strand_id
1 'polypeptide(L)'
;MPSKLPDDPLPWECLDQNYLFRRPPWLVLRHQRFRLPTGREIADYWISEFPAWVNVVAVTSSDQFVFVRQYRPGLGAVHYEIPAGVVDEGEALETAARRELLEETGFGGGHWSLLTRLSANPALQNNITTTFLAEGVERIAEPAPEVTEDLRVHLVKVENAAGIIDQGEMIQALHAAPLLRYLLNRVNRVGR
;
A
#
# COMPACT_ATOMS: atom_id res chain seq x y z
N MET A 1 -12.05 13.85 -0.34
CA MET A 1 -13.21 12.94 -0.20
C MET A 1 -13.76 12.67 -1.59
N PRO A 2 -14.27 11.46 -1.88
CA PRO A 2 -14.96 11.24 -3.15
C PRO A 2 -16.14 12.19 -3.27
N SER A 3 -16.46 12.60 -4.50
CA SER A 3 -17.64 13.41 -4.78
C SER A 3 -18.90 12.58 -4.50
N LYS A 4 -19.87 13.15 -3.78
CA LYS A 4 -21.20 12.52 -3.65
C LYS A 4 -21.99 12.71 -4.94
N LEU A 5 -22.54 11.62 -5.46
CA LEU A 5 -23.53 11.65 -6.54
C LEU A 5 -24.94 11.72 -5.97
N PRO A 6 -25.92 12.24 -6.74
CA PRO A 6 -27.31 12.36 -6.26
C PRO A 6 -27.93 11.05 -5.81
N ASP A 7 -27.56 9.95 -6.45
CA ASP A 7 -28.09 8.60 -6.21
C ASP A 7 -27.15 7.70 -5.41
N ASP A 8 -26.19 8.28 -4.69
CA ASP A 8 -25.30 7.48 -3.84
C ASP A 8 -26.08 6.78 -2.73
N PRO A 9 -25.73 5.51 -2.42
CA PRO A 9 -26.30 4.81 -1.30
C PRO A 9 -26.05 5.55 0.03
N LEU A 10 -27.02 5.54 0.90
CA LEU A 10 -26.86 6.12 2.22
C LEU A 10 -25.96 5.25 3.12
N PRO A 11 -25.22 5.85 4.05
CA PRO A 11 -24.40 5.11 5.00
C PRO A 11 -25.28 4.24 5.92
N TRP A 12 -24.69 3.12 6.37
CA TRP A 12 -25.34 2.23 7.32
C TRP A 12 -25.19 2.78 8.74
N GLU A 13 -26.21 2.55 9.57
CA GLU A 13 -26.18 2.87 10.98
C GLU A 13 -25.49 1.75 11.76
N CYS A 14 -24.44 2.06 12.52
CA CYS A 14 -23.84 1.09 13.43
C CYS A 14 -24.69 1.00 14.70
N LEU A 15 -25.29 -0.17 14.96
CA LEU A 15 -26.16 -0.41 16.11
C LEU A 15 -25.38 -0.85 17.34
N ASP A 16 -24.32 -1.63 17.13
CA ASP A 16 -23.47 -2.18 18.19
C ASP A 16 -22.09 -2.50 17.67
N GLN A 17 -21.09 -2.44 18.56
CA GLN A 17 -19.69 -2.71 18.24
C GLN A 17 -18.98 -3.35 19.43
N ASN A 18 -18.32 -4.48 19.21
CA ASN A 18 -17.54 -5.20 20.19
C ASN A 18 -16.17 -5.59 19.64
N TYR A 19 -15.11 -5.37 20.42
CA TYR A 19 -13.76 -5.83 20.09
C TYR A 19 -13.55 -7.24 20.64
N LEU A 20 -13.30 -8.20 19.75
CA LEU A 20 -13.13 -9.60 20.14
C LEU A 20 -11.67 -10.02 20.26
N PHE A 21 -10.79 -9.35 19.53
CA PHE A 21 -9.35 -9.62 19.59
C PHE A 21 -8.57 -8.32 19.43
N ARG A 22 -7.54 -8.11 20.26
CA ARG A 22 -6.71 -6.90 20.21
C ARG A 22 -5.24 -7.27 20.40
N ARG A 23 -4.46 -7.18 19.33
CA ARG A 23 -2.99 -7.31 19.30
C ARG A 23 -2.40 -6.25 18.36
N PRO A 24 -2.52 -4.95 18.71
CA PRO A 24 -1.94 -3.90 17.88
C PRO A 24 -0.40 -4.03 17.83
N PRO A 25 0.28 -3.64 16.76
CA PRO A 25 -0.34 -3.12 15.52
C PRO A 25 -0.81 -4.24 14.57
N TRP A 26 -0.62 -5.52 14.91
CA TRP A 26 -0.73 -6.66 14.01
C TRP A 26 -2.14 -7.03 13.62
N LEU A 27 -3.05 -7.06 14.60
CA LEU A 27 -4.45 -7.42 14.34
C LEU A 27 -5.36 -6.91 15.46
N VAL A 28 -6.38 -6.18 15.08
CA VAL A 28 -7.52 -5.86 15.93
C VAL A 28 -8.77 -6.31 15.18
N LEU A 29 -9.57 -7.18 15.80
CA LEU A 29 -10.79 -7.70 15.22
C LEU A 29 -11.99 -7.15 15.95
N ARG A 30 -12.90 -6.53 15.21
CA ARG A 30 -14.11 -5.90 15.68
C ARG A 30 -15.34 -6.56 15.02
N HIS A 31 -16.31 -6.94 15.84
CA HIS A 31 -17.65 -7.36 15.42
C HIS A 31 -18.60 -6.18 15.51
N GLN A 32 -19.45 -5.99 14.50
CA GLN A 32 -20.43 -4.91 14.44
C GLN A 32 -21.79 -5.42 13.97
N ARG A 33 -22.83 -4.74 14.43
CA ARG A 33 -24.20 -4.87 13.91
C ARG A 33 -24.58 -3.59 13.20
N PHE A 34 -25.22 -3.73 12.05
CA PHE A 34 -25.63 -2.58 11.24
C PHE A 34 -27.12 -2.62 10.92
N ARG A 35 -27.69 -1.42 10.73
CA ARG A 35 -28.99 -1.23 10.07
C ARG A 35 -28.78 -0.52 8.74
N LEU A 36 -29.29 -1.12 7.66
CA LEU A 36 -29.29 -0.54 6.32
C LEU A 36 -30.35 0.57 6.22
N PRO A 37 -30.24 1.49 5.26
CA PRO A 37 -31.27 2.50 4.97
C PRO A 37 -32.64 1.91 4.66
N THR A 38 -32.70 0.65 4.23
CA THR A 38 -33.96 -0.10 3.99
C THR A 38 -34.62 -0.60 5.28
N GLY A 39 -34.01 -0.39 6.45
CA GLY A 39 -34.47 -0.91 7.74
C GLY A 39 -34.00 -2.34 8.06
N ARG A 40 -33.43 -3.06 7.09
CA ARG A 40 -32.88 -4.40 7.32
C ARG A 40 -31.64 -4.35 8.23
N GLU A 41 -31.57 -5.28 9.18
CA GLU A 41 -30.40 -5.43 10.06
C GLU A 41 -29.46 -6.54 9.56
N ILE A 42 -28.16 -6.29 9.73
CA ILE A 42 -27.08 -7.25 9.56
C ILE A 42 -26.51 -7.51 10.95
N ALA A 43 -26.69 -8.72 11.42
CA ALA A 43 -26.32 -9.10 12.79
C ALA A 43 -24.82 -9.34 12.95
N ASP A 44 -24.14 -9.80 11.88
CA ASP A 44 -22.76 -10.22 11.91
C ASP A 44 -21.96 -9.51 10.80
N TYR A 45 -21.15 -8.54 11.21
CA TYR A 45 -20.22 -7.86 10.32
C TYR A 45 -18.84 -7.74 11.00
N TRP A 46 -17.79 -8.14 10.28
CA TRP A 46 -16.45 -8.28 10.84
C TRP A 46 -15.49 -7.31 10.18
N ILE A 47 -14.79 -6.52 11.00
CA ILE A 47 -13.79 -5.56 10.54
C ILE A 47 -12.45 -5.91 11.19
N SER A 48 -11.43 -6.06 10.36
CA SER A 48 -10.04 -6.08 10.80
C SER A 48 -9.48 -4.66 10.74
N GLU A 49 -8.98 -4.18 11.87
CA GLU A 49 -8.32 -2.86 11.95
C GLU A 49 -6.81 -3.04 11.81
N PHE A 50 -6.23 -2.23 10.95
CA PHE A 50 -4.80 -2.16 10.73
C PHE A 50 -4.33 -0.70 10.80
N PRO A 51 -3.04 -0.45 11.12
CA PRO A 51 -2.46 0.88 11.02
C PRO A 51 -2.49 1.40 9.57
N ALA A 52 -2.24 2.69 9.41
CA ALA A 52 -1.99 3.25 8.09
C ALA A 52 -0.69 2.65 7.50
N TRP A 53 -0.69 2.46 6.19
CA TRP A 53 0.46 1.95 5.45
C TRP A 53 0.91 2.95 4.41
N VAL A 54 2.20 2.95 4.15
CA VAL A 54 2.80 3.66 3.02
C VAL A 54 3.54 2.69 2.11
N ASN A 55 3.61 3.04 0.83
CA ASN A 55 4.53 2.40 -0.10
C ASN A 55 5.06 3.40 -1.12
N VAL A 56 6.14 3.05 -1.80
CA VAL A 56 6.87 3.97 -2.67
C VAL A 56 7.10 3.36 -4.04
N VAL A 57 6.57 4.01 -5.06
CA VAL A 57 7.04 3.79 -6.44
C VAL A 57 8.31 4.62 -6.61
N ALA A 58 9.46 3.99 -6.43
CA ALA A 58 10.77 4.63 -6.50
C ALA A 58 11.43 4.36 -7.85
N VAL A 59 11.85 5.43 -8.54
CA VAL A 59 12.48 5.39 -9.85
C VAL A 59 13.82 6.11 -9.79
N THR A 60 14.89 5.43 -10.20
CA THR A 60 16.25 5.99 -10.24
C THR A 60 16.44 6.97 -11.41
N SER A 61 17.50 7.76 -11.37
CA SER A 61 17.93 8.63 -12.48
C SER A 61 18.26 7.84 -13.76
N SER A 62 18.56 6.55 -13.65
CA SER A 62 18.81 5.64 -14.78
C SER A 62 17.58 4.84 -15.23
N ASP A 63 16.39 5.32 -14.91
CA ASP A 63 15.09 4.75 -15.34
C ASP A 63 14.87 3.30 -14.90
N GLN A 64 15.19 3.01 -13.63
CA GLN A 64 14.96 1.71 -13.01
C GLN A 64 14.06 1.86 -11.79
N PHE A 65 13.11 0.94 -11.62
CA PHE A 65 12.39 0.80 -10.35
C PHE A 65 13.28 0.17 -9.28
N VAL A 66 13.14 0.66 -8.06
CA VAL A 66 13.70 0.04 -6.86
C VAL A 66 12.62 -0.87 -6.28
N PHE A 67 12.78 -2.18 -6.44
CA PHE A 67 11.90 -3.19 -5.88
C PHE A 67 12.61 -3.94 -4.77
N VAL A 68 11.82 -4.59 -3.92
CA VAL A 68 12.29 -5.62 -2.99
C VAL A 68 11.67 -6.96 -3.34
N ARG A 69 12.36 -8.05 -2.99
CA ARG A 69 11.79 -9.41 -3.00
C ARG A 69 11.78 -9.93 -1.58
N GLN A 70 10.62 -10.39 -1.14
CA GLN A 70 10.40 -10.84 0.22
C GLN A 70 9.49 -12.06 0.26
N TYR A 71 9.76 -12.98 1.20
CA TYR A 71 8.85 -14.09 1.48
C TYR A 71 7.65 -13.60 2.28
N ARG A 72 6.44 -13.93 1.82
CA ARG A 72 5.19 -13.61 2.52
C ARG A 72 4.51 -14.89 3.02
N PRO A 73 4.52 -15.15 4.34
CA PRO A 73 3.97 -16.39 4.92
C PRO A 73 2.51 -16.63 4.54
N GLY A 74 1.69 -15.58 4.41
CA GLY A 74 0.30 -15.70 4.02
C GLY A 74 0.07 -16.27 2.62
N LEU A 75 1.05 -16.11 1.71
CA LEU A 75 1.03 -16.66 0.35
C LEU A 75 1.95 -17.87 0.20
N GLY A 76 2.85 -18.10 1.14
CA GLY A 76 3.83 -19.18 1.11
C GLY A 76 4.88 -19.05 0.00
N ALA A 77 5.14 -17.83 -0.49
CA ALA A 77 6.02 -17.61 -1.63
C ALA A 77 6.76 -16.27 -1.56
N VAL A 78 7.80 -16.15 -2.39
CA VAL A 78 8.59 -14.91 -2.57
C VAL A 78 8.05 -14.15 -3.77
N HIS A 79 7.77 -12.84 -3.59
CA HIS A 79 7.25 -11.97 -4.64
C HIS A 79 8.03 -10.66 -4.73
N TYR A 80 7.90 -9.98 -5.87
CA TYR A 80 8.31 -8.58 -5.98
C TYR A 80 7.31 -7.69 -5.28
N GLU A 81 7.82 -6.68 -4.60
CA GLU A 81 7.06 -5.62 -3.95
C GLU A 81 7.74 -4.28 -4.19
N ILE A 82 6.99 -3.20 -4.12
CA ILE A 82 7.56 -1.86 -3.95
C ILE A 82 7.86 -1.65 -2.47
N PRO A 83 8.88 -0.88 -2.07
CA PRO A 83 9.19 -0.60 -0.67
C PRO A 83 7.97 -0.09 0.09
N ALA A 84 7.72 -0.65 1.28
CA ALA A 84 6.46 -0.42 1.99
C ALA A 84 6.52 -0.77 3.48
N GLY A 85 5.86 0.03 4.32
CA GLY A 85 5.74 -0.31 5.72
C GLY A 85 4.63 0.42 6.45
N VAL A 86 4.61 0.22 7.76
CA VAL A 86 3.65 0.81 8.69
C VAL A 86 4.02 2.26 8.99
N VAL A 87 3.02 3.10 9.13
CA VAL A 87 3.18 4.48 9.62
C VAL A 87 3.15 4.46 11.14
N ASP A 88 4.19 4.95 11.77
CA ASP A 88 4.27 5.06 13.22
C ASP A 88 3.26 6.08 13.79
N GLU A 89 2.90 5.92 15.04
CA GLU A 89 1.97 6.84 15.70
C GLU A 89 2.51 8.27 15.70
N GLY A 90 1.75 9.19 15.10
CA GLY A 90 2.14 10.59 14.97
C GLY A 90 3.11 10.91 13.83
N GLU A 91 3.58 9.89 13.08
CA GLU A 91 4.46 10.10 11.94
C GLU A 91 3.68 10.65 10.72
N ALA A 92 4.29 11.60 10.01
CA ALA A 92 3.72 12.06 8.74
C ALA A 92 3.90 11.00 7.64
N LEU A 93 2.89 10.81 6.79
CA LEU A 93 2.88 9.75 5.75
C LEU A 93 4.10 9.81 4.82
N GLU A 94 4.53 11.00 4.38
CA GLU A 94 5.69 11.13 3.52
C GLU A 94 7.00 10.82 4.28
N THR A 95 7.06 11.16 5.57
CA THR A 95 8.22 10.83 6.42
C THR A 95 8.35 9.32 6.55
N ALA A 96 7.26 8.61 6.84
CA ALA A 96 7.24 7.15 6.88
C ALA A 96 7.68 6.54 5.54
N ALA A 97 7.15 7.05 4.42
CA ALA A 97 7.52 6.55 3.10
C ALA A 97 9.01 6.73 2.78
N ARG A 98 9.60 7.86 3.20
CA ARG A 98 11.04 8.12 3.05
C ARG A 98 11.89 7.21 3.93
N ARG A 99 11.46 6.99 5.15
CA ARG A 99 12.11 6.07 6.11
C ARG A 99 12.11 4.65 5.58
N GLU A 100 10.96 4.12 5.19
CA GLU A 100 10.82 2.75 4.66
C GLU A 100 11.67 2.54 3.40
N LEU A 101 11.64 3.47 2.43
CA LEU A 101 12.50 3.37 1.25
C LEU A 101 13.98 3.29 1.62
N LEU A 102 14.42 4.12 2.58
CA LEU A 102 15.81 4.15 2.99
C LEU A 102 16.21 2.88 3.75
N GLU A 103 15.40 2.45 4.71
CA GLU A 103 15.66 1.29 5.57
C GLU A 103 15.68 -0.01 4.77
N GLU A 104 14.66 -0.25 3.94
CA GLU A 104 14.58 -1.47 3.14
C GLU A 104 15.60 -1.53 2.00
N THR A 105 15.97 -0.38 1.41
CA THR A 105 16.69 -0.39 0.14
C THR A 105 18.01 0.38 0.12
N GLY A 106 18.21 1.29 1.05
CA GLY A 106 19.32 2.24 1.03
C GLY A 106 19.15 3.37 0.02
N PHE A 107 18.02 3.45 -0.69
CA PHE A 107 17.73 4.52 -1.65
C PHE A 107 17.01 5.70 -0.98
N GLY A 108 17.26 6.91 -1.51
CA GLY A 108 16.66 8.13 -1.02
C GLY A 108 16.88 9.31 -1.96
N GLY A 109 16.61 10.53 -1.47
CA GLY A 109 16.68 11.75 -2.30
C GLY A 109 15.53 11.84 -3.30
N GLY A 110 15.77 12.44 -4.46
CA GLY A 110 14.82 12.58 -5.54
C GLY A 110 13.66 13.55 -5.28
N HIS A 111 12.74 13.60 -6.22
CA HIS A 111 11.52 14.41 -6.16
C HIS A 111 10.33 13.55 -5.73
N TRP A 112 9.59 14.01 -4.71
CA TRP A 112 8.49 13.27 -4.10
C TRP A 112 7.14 13.88 -4.41
N SER A 113 6.17 13.03 -4.70
CA SER A 113 4.77 13.43 -4.87
C SER A 113 3.82 12.33 -4.44
N LEU A 114 2.62 12.71 -4.00
CA LEU A 114 1.56 11.75 -3.73
C LEU A 114 1.08 11.13 -5.06
N LEU A 115 1.15 9.80 -5.16
CA LEU A 115 0.70 9.08 -6.35
C LEU A 115 -0.76 8.61 -6.22
N THR A 116 -1.10 7.92 -5.14
CA THR A 116 -2.47 7.39 -4.93
C THR A 116 -2.71 6.99 -3.47
N ARG A 117 -3.99 6.78 -3.14
CA ARG A 117 -4.45 6.24 -1.84
C ARG A 117 -5.46 5.14 -2.13
N LEU A 118 -5.21 3.95 -1.61
CA LEU A 118 -6.01 2.76 -1.89
C LEU A 118 -6.35 2.02 -0.60
N SER A 119 -7.48 1.32 -0.59
CA SER A 119 -7.82 0.32 0.40
C SER A 119 -7.60 -1.08 -0.19
N ALA A 120 -7.07 -2.00 0.59
CA ALA A 120 -6.89 -3.39 0.17
C ALA A 120 -8.23 -4.12 0.04
N ASN A 121 -9.08 -3.96 1.04
CA ASN A 121 -10.39 -4.60 1.09
C ASN A 121 -11.34 -3.77 1.98
N PRO A 122 -12.01 -2.74 1.43
CA PRO A 122 -12.84 -1.82 2.21
C PRO A 122 -14.08 -2.48 2.85
N ALA A 123 -14.43 -3.70 2.43
CA ALA A 123 -15.51 -4.46 3.09
C ALA A 123 -15.08 -5.06 4.44
N LEU A 124 -13.79 -5.31 4.64
CA LEU A 124 -13.28 -6.03 5.82
C LEU A 124 -12.18 -5.28 6.57
N GLN A 125 -11.62 -4.23 5.96
CA GLN A 125 -10.47 -3.49 6.51
C GLN A 125 -10.73 -1.99 6.51
N ASN A 126 -10.25 -1.32 7.55
CA ASN A 126 -10.46 0.12 7.73
C ASN A 126 -9.28 0.98 7.30
N ASN A 127 -8.13 0.40 7.02
CA ASN A 127 -6.91 1.14 6.74
C ASN A 127 -6.79 1.56 5.26
N ILE A 128 -6.00 2.60 5.07
CA ILE A 128 -5.62 3.11 3.75
C ILE A 128 -4.11 2.97 3.58
N THR A 129 -3.70 2.50 2.41
CA THR A 129 -2.31 2.56 1.97
C THR A 129 -2.13 3.79 1.11
N THR A 130 -1.16 4.63 1.48
CA THR A 130 -0.81 5.84 0.74
C THR A 130 0.48 5.58 -0.04
N THR A 131 0.42 5.72 -1.37
CA THR A 131 1.58 5.53 -2.24
C THR A 131 2.18 6.88 -2.62
N PHE A 132 3.47 7.01 -2.43
CA PHE A 132 4.27 8.10 -2.96
C PHE A 132 5.03 7.67 -4.22
N LEU A 133 5.23 8.62 -5.12
CA LEU A 133 6.17 8.53 -6.23
C LEU A 133 7.45 9.26 -5.83
N ALA A 134 8.60 8.60 -5.96
CA ALA A 134 9.92 9.18 -5.76
C ALA A 134 10.74 9.02 -7.04
N GLU A 135 10.95 10.11 -7.79
CA GLU A 135 11.68 10.12 -9.06
C GLU A 135 13.10 10.67 -8.87
N GLY A 136 14.09 10.03 -9.48
CA GLY A 136 15.50 10.42 -9.37
C GLY A 136 16.13 10.02 -8.03
N VAL A 137 15.66 8.92 -7.43
CA VAL A 137 16.27 8.39 -6.20
C VAL A 137 17.65 7.78 -6.49
N GLU A 138 18.54 7.86 -5.51
CA GLU A 138 19.89 7.32 -5.58
C GLU A 138 20.18 6.47 -4.33
N ARG A 139 21.14 5.56 -4.44
CA ARG A 139 21.60 4.81 -3.26
C ARG A 139 22.47 5.71 -2.40
N ILE A 140 22.00 6.04 -1.21
CA ILE A 140 22.65 6.96 -0.28
C ILE A 140 23.11 6.30 1.02
N ALA A 141 22.69 5.06 1.26
CA ALA A 141 23.09 4.27 2.43
C ALA A 141 23.09 2.76 2.11
N GLU A 142 23.64 1.96 3.00
CA GLU A 142 23.38 0.52 3.01
C GLU A 142 21.97 0.26 3.56
N PRO A 143 21.24 -0.74 3.02
CA PRO A 143 19.96 -1.17 3.60
C PRO A 143 20.11 -1.59 5.07
N ALA A 144 19.17 -1.19 5.90
CA ALA A 144 19.10 -1.53 7.32
C ALA A 144 17.67 -1.96 7.69
N PRO A 145 17.15 -3.04 7.06
CA PRO A 145 15.79 -3.52 7.33
C PRO A 145 15.66 -3.98 8.79
N GLU A 146 14.43 -4.06 9.27
CA GLU A 146 14.17 -4.60 10.61
C GLU A 146 14.62 -6.06 10.75
N VAL A 147 14.86 -6.50 11.98
CA VAL A 147 15.35 -7.88 12.30
C VAL A 147 14.40 -8.96 11.76
N THR A 148 13.12 -8.63 11.60
CA THR A 148 12.07 -9.53 11.08
C THR A 148 11.96 -9.52 9.55
N GLU A 149 12.75 -8.70 8.87
CA GLU A 149 12.68 -8.51 7.42
C GLU A 149 13.88 -9.17 6.73
N ASP A 150 13.61 -10.25 6.00
CA ASP A 150 14.57 -10.85 5.06
C ASP A 150 14.14 -10.51 3.63
N LEU A 151 14.70 -9.42 3.12
CA LEU A 151 14.40 -8.90 1.79
C LEU A 151 15.66 -8.72 0.94
N ARG A 152 15.48 -8.65 -0.37
CA ARG A 152 16.55 -8.39 -1.33
C ARG A 152 16.12 -7.27 -2.28
N VAL A 153 16.99 -6.29 -2.46
CA VAL A 153 16.78 -5.15 -3.36
C VAL A 153 17.07 -5.57 -4.81
N HIS A 154 16.15 -5.21 -5.70
CA HIS A 154 16.27 -5.45 -7.13
C HIS A 154 15.99 -4.19 -7.93
N LEU A 155 16.91 -3.84 -8.84
CA LEU A 155 16.71 -2.77 -9.81
C LEU A 155 16.16 -3.35 -11.10
N VAL A 156 15.00 -2.89 -11.53
CA VAL A 156 14.29 -3.37 -12.71
C VAL A 156 14.04 -2.20 -13.66
N LYS A 157 14.45 -2.32 -14.91
CA LYS A 157 14.15 -1.29 -15.92
C LYS A 157 12.65 -1.06 -16.01
N VAL A 158 12.26 0.20 -16.12
CA VAL A 158 10.83 0.60 -16.18
C VAL A 158 10.09 -0.13 -17.30
N GLU A 159 10.73 -0.35 -18.44
CA GLU A 159 10.15 -1.06 -19.60
C GLU A 159 9.81 -2.54 -19.31
N ASN A 160 10.46 -3.17 -18.32
CA ASN A 160 10.26 -4.58 -17.98
C ASN A 160 9.24 -4.78 -16.83
N ALA A 161 8.83 -3.71 -16.16
CA ALA A 161 8.02 -3.82 -14.95
C ALA A 161 6.62 -4.40 -15.17
N ALA A 162 5.99 -4.11 -16.31
CA ALA A 162 4.69 -4.70 -16.66
C ALA A 162 4.77 -6.23 -16.74
N GLY A 163 5.87 -6.77 -17.28
CA GLY A 163 6.10 -8.21 -17.38
C GLY A 163 6.14 -8.92 -16.03
N ILE A 164 6.62 -8.26 -14.96
CA ILE A 164 6.63 -8.81 -13.60
C ILE A 164 5.19 -9.03 -13.09
N ILE A 165 4.29 -8.08 -13.40
CA ILE A 165 2.87 -8.20 -13.05
C ILE A 165 2.19 -9.29 -13.88
N ASP A 166 2.41 -9.29 -15.20
CA ASP A 166 1.80 -10.24 -16.13
C ASP A 166 2.21 -11.69 -15.84
N GLN A 167 3.42 -11.90 -15.34
CA GLN A 167 3.94 -13.21 -14.95
C GLN A 167 3.52 -13.63 -13.53
N GLY A 168 2.77 -12.78 -12.81
CA GLY A 168 2.34 -13.06 -11.44
C GLY A 168 3.46 -12.98 -10.40
N GLU A 169 4.58 -12.33 -10.72
CA GLU A 169 5.68 -12.16 -9.79
C GLU A 169 5.48 -10.99 -8.82
N MET A 170 4.56 -10.06 -9.10
CA MET A 170 4.06 -9.02 -8.19
C MET A 170 2.55 -9.23 -8.00
N ILE A 171 2.17 -10.03 -7.01
CA ILE A 171 0.78 -10.48 -6.84
C ILE A 171 -0.04 -9.58 -5.91
N GLN A 172 0.60 -8.81 -5.04
CA GLN A 172 -0.12 -7.95 -4.10
C GLN A 172 -0.71 -6.72 -4.80
N ALA A 173 -2.03 -6.59 -4.75
CA ALA A 173 -2.76 -5.53 -5.44
C ALA A 173 -2.31 -4.10 -5.05
N LEU A 174 -1.96 -3.87 -3.78
CA LEU A 174 -1.49 -2.57 -3.29
C LEU A 174 -0.07 -2.20 -3.77
N HIS A 175 0.67 -3.13 -4.36
CA HIS A 175 1.94 -2.88 -5.04
C HIS A 175 1.74 -2.78 -6.55
N ALA A 176 0.97 -3.69 -7.14
CA ALA A 176 0.73 -3.71 -8.58
C ALA A 176 -0.09 -2.50 -9.07
N ALA A 177 -1.15 -2.12 -8.37
CA ALA A 177 -2.03 -1.03 -8.80
C ALA A 177 -1.33 0.34 -8.89
N PRO A 178 -0.56 0.81 -7.88
CA PRO A 178 0.19 2.07 -8.02
C PRO A 178 1.29 1.99 -9.08
N LEU A 179 1.93 0.84 -9.25
CA LEU A 179 2.92 0.65 -10.31
C LEU A 179 2.27 0.81 -11.70
N LEU A 180 1.14 0.15 -11.95
CA LEU A 180 0.37 0.28 -13.19
C LEU A 180 -0.10 1.74 -13.38
N ARG A 181 -0.54 2.43 -12.33
CA ARG A 181 -0.91 3.85 -12.42
C ARG A 181 0.27 4.71 -12.89
N TYR A 182 1.47 4.48 -12.36
CA TYR A 182 2.66 5.19 -12.82
C TYR A 182 2.95 4.91 -14.29
N LEU A 183 2.93 3.64 -14.72
CA LEU A 183 3.18 3.24 -16.10
C LEU A 183 2.17 3.87 -17.07
N LEU A 184 0.88 3.88 -16.75
CA LEU A 184 -0.16 4.54 -17.53
C LEU A 184 0.05 6.06 -17.64
N ASN A 185 0.41 6.71 -16.53
CA ASN A 185 0.70 8.15 -16.53
C ASN A 185 1.91 8.47 -17.42
N ARG A 186 2.91 7.60 -17.43
CA ARG A 186 4.11 7.75 -18.27
C ARG A 186 3.77 7.65 -19.76
N VAL A 187 3.00 6.64 -20.16
CA VAL A 187 2.53 6.51 -21.56
C VAL A 187 1.77 7.75 -22.01
N ASN A 188 0.87 8.27 -21.16
CA ASN A 188 0.09 9.47 -21.48
C ASN A 188 0.93 10.76 -21.56
N ARG A 189 2.12 10.81 -20.95
CA ARG A 189 3.06 11.96 -21.06
C ARG A 189 3.85 11.91 -22.36
N VAL A 190 4.18 10.72 -22.86
CA VAL A 190 4.95 10.55 -24.12
C VAL A 190 4.08 10.75 -25.36
N GLY A 191 2.78 10.53 -25.26
CA GLY A 191 1.80 10.71 -26.36
C GLY A 191 1.26 12.14 -26.54
N ARG A 192 1.79 13.13 -25.78
CA ARG A 192 1.50 14.55 -25.91
C ARG A 192 2.70 15.33 -26.39
#